data_b897d7d79baafe9c702583d526dd9fe4
#
_entry.id   b897d7d79baafe9c702583d526dd9fe4
#
_cell.length_a   1.000
_cell.length_b   1.000
_cell.length_c   1.000
_cell.angle_alpha   90.00
_cell.angle_beta   90.00
_cell.angle_gamma   90.00
#
_symmetry.space_group_name_H-M   'P 1'
#
loop_
_entity.id
_entity.type
_entity.pdbx_description
1 polymer ?
#
loop_
_entity_poly.entity_id
_entity_poly.type
_entity_poly.pdbx_seq_one_letter_code
_entity_poly.pdbx_strand_id
1 'polypeptide(L)'
;MNTHKTQKKQKTEQLTDAFRIFNELSQNLSVSYQGLEEQVAKLHGELAFAHSERLKTLEEKERLASRLEKILAALPAGVIVLDVDGKVVDCNAVATDFLGEPLIGLDWLDVVARSLIPVFGNPHERQLGNGKRVNMTVSRDVVCSDSTGTGQIILLSDVSEMRNLQDMLNQQKQLSAMGEMVASMAHQVRTPLATAILYASQMSNPALDDEKRQRFSQKILERLQYLERQVNDMLIFAKDGRLAMETFSLAELLNHLRETVKEYTGNGRIDLQIINEVQNDAMLGNENALRGALLNLLNNAVDAVGQAGCIQISVVQLDDYKLRIVIKDDGPGIAKELRQRVFEPFFTTKIHGTGLGLAVVDSVVKAHGGQVSVESVLGQGTVFTLVLPCINQAYSLLPGGFSGKNHHQMEIRHETV
;
A
#
# COMPACT_ATOMS: atom_id res chain seq x y z
N MET A 1 -31.59 -78.92 94.61
CA MET A 1 -31.97 -77.46 94.62
C MET A 1 -30.84 -76.55 94.26
N ASN A 2 -29.67 -77.06 93.83
CA ASN A 2 -28.50 -76.23 93.51
C ASN A 2 -28.26 -75.91 92.01
N THR A 3 -28.77 -76.71 91.08
CA THR A 3 -28.58 -76.57 89.67
C THR A 3 -29.38 -75.38 89.06
N HIS A 4 -30.57 -75.06 89.62
CA HIS A 4 -31.40 -73.94 89.12
C HIS A 4 -30.83 -72.51 89.45
N LYS A 5 -30.07 -72.44 90.57
CA LYS A 5 -29.50 -71.18 91.05
C LYS A 5 -28.27 -70.77 90.17
N THR A 6 -27.48 -71.74 89.74
CA THR A 6 -26.28 -71.52 88.89
C THR A 6 -26.64 -71.09 87.47
N GLN A 7 -27.70 -71.72 86.91
CA GLN A 7 -28.16 -71.36 85.55
C GLN A 7 -28.79 -69.97 85.50
N LYS A 8 -29.44 -69.52 86.56
CA LYS A 8 -30.05 -68.19 86.67
C LYS A 8 -28.96 -67.10 86.78
N LYS A 9 -27.85 -67.40 87.49
CA LYS A 9 -26.72 -66.49 87.66
C LYS A 9 -25.94 -66.33 86.36
N GLN A 10 -25.75 -67.46 85.62
CA GLN A 10 -25.05 -67.44 84.32
C GLN A 10 -25.87 -66.70 83.25
N LYS A 11 -27.17 -66.79 83.21
CA LYS A 11 -28.06 -66.01 82.31
C LYS A 11 -28.04 -64.53 82.64
N THR A 12 -27.96 -64.16 83.92
CA THR A 12 -27.91 -62.74 84.33
C THR A 12 -26.56 -62.13 83.98
N GLU A 13 -25.46 -62.88 84.13
CA GLU A 13 -24.11 -62.43 83.68
C GLU A 13 -24.05 -62.27 82.18
N GLN A 14 -24.58 -63.22 81.40
CA GLN A 14 -24.68 -63.10 79.94
C GLN A 14 -25.53 -61.91 79.48
N LEU A 15 -26.65 -61.65 80.21
CA LEU A 15 -27.50 -60.49 79.91
C LEU A 15 -26.79 -59.15 80.21
N THR A 16 -26.01 -59.10 81.30
CA THR A 16 -25.26 -57.90 81.70
C THR A 16 -24.11 -57.64 80.75
N ASP A 17 -23.41 -58.69 80.28
CA ASP A 17 -22.37 -58.53 79.26
C ASP A 17 -22.96 -58.13 77.90
N ALA A 18 -24.06 -58.68 77.47
CA ALA A 18 -24.77 -58.25 76.25
C ALA A 18 -25.22 -56.78 76.32
N PHE A 19 -25.74 -56.38 77.54
CA PHE A 19 -26.13 -54.99 77.76
C PHE A 19 -24.93 -54.05 77.76
N ARG A 20 -23.79 -54.47 78.29
CA ARG A 20 -22.52 -53.67 78.21
C ARG A 20 -22.02 -53.51 76.78
N ILE A 21 -22.00 -54.62 76.02
CA ILE A 21 -21.59 -54.59 74.59
C ILE A 21 -22.56 -53.72 73.79
N PHE A 22 -23.86 -53.81 74.04
CA PHE A 22 -24.86 -52.97 73.37
C PHE A 22 -24.65 -51.48 73.67
N ASN A 23 -24.40 -51.15 74.96
CA ASN A 23 -24.11 -49.76 75.33
C ASN A 23 -22.81 -49.22 74.71
N GLU A 24 -21.71 -50.02 74.65
CA GLU A 24 -20.48 -49.67 74.01
C GLU A 24 -20.65 -49.46 72.48
N LEU A 25 -21.41 -50.36 71.83
CA LEU A 25 -21.71 -50.24 70.41
C LEU A 25 -22.60 -49.03 70.12
N SER A 26 -23.61 -48.77 70.94
CA SER A 26 -24.51 -47.63 70.85
C SER A 26 -23.73 -46.29 71.01
N GLN A 27 -22.77 -46.27 71.95
CA GLN A 27 -21.93 -45.11 72.21
C GLN A 27 -20.94 -44.84 71.05
N ASN A 28 -20.33 -45.93 70.57
CA ASN A 28 -19.42 -45.83 69.39
C ASN A 28 -20.18 -45.41 68.13
N LEU A 29 -21.40 -45.90 67.92
CA LEU A 29 -22.27 -45.50 66.83
C LEU A 29 -22.67 -44.02 66.94
N SER A 30 -23.02 -43.56 68.15
CA SER A 30 -23.33 -42.13 68.38
C SER A 30 -22.13 -41.19 68.08
N VAL A 31 -20.92 -41.56 68.53
CA VAL A 31 -19.68 -40.78 68.23
C VAL A 31 -19.39 -40.80 66.77
N SER A 32 -19.58 -41.97 66.10
CA SER A 32 -19.36 -42.04 64.63
C SER A 32 -20.39 -41.21 63.86
N TYR A 33 -21.65 -41.18 64.29
CA TYR A 33 -22.68 -40.33 63.71
C TYR A 33 -22.34 -38.81 63.85
N GLN A 34 -21.95 -38.39 65.04
CA GLN A 34 -21.54 -37.03 65.31
C GLN A 34 -20.34 -36.65 64.49
N GLY A 35 -19.31 -37.48 64.35
CA GLY A 35 -18.14 -37.23 63.49
C GLY A 35 -18.51 -37.12 61.99
N LEU A 36 -19.49 -37.92 61.54
CA LEU A 36 -19.99 -37.88 60.18
C LEU A 36 -20.79 -36.58 59.93
N GLU A 37 -21.66 -36.18 60.89
CA GLU A 37 -22.38 -34.89 60.79
C GLU A 37 -21.41 -33.67 60.71
N GLU A 38 -20.35 -33.66 61.53
CA GLU A 38 -19.35 -32.64 61.51
C GLU A 38 -18.56 -32.59 60.13
N GLN A 39 -18.23 -33.79 59.62
CA GLN A 39 -17.58 -33.88 58.29
C GLN A 39 -18.53 -33.42 57.18
N VAL A 40 -19.76 -33.77 57.17
CA VAL A 40 -20.78 -33.33 56.19
C VAL A 40 -20.97 -31.82 56.29
N ALA A 41 -21.08 -31.26 57.48
CA ALA A 41 -21.20 -29.81 57.68
C ALA A 41 -19.97 -29.08 57.17
N LYS A 42 -18.75 -29.59 57.41
CA LYS A 42 -17.51 -29.03 56.90
C LYS A 42 -17.42 -29.07 55.37
N LEU A 43 -17.74 -30.25 54.76
CA LEU A 43 -17.74 -30.40 53.30
C LEU A 43 -18.78 -29.48 52.62
N HIS A 44 -19.97 -29.32 53.23
CA HIS A 44 -20.97 -28.37 52.75
C HIS A 44 -20.45 -26.93 52.79
N GLY A 45 -19.74 -26.54 53.86
CA GLY A 45 -19.11 -25.22 53.98
C GLY A 45 -18.03 -25.00 52.95
N GLU A 46 -17.15 -25.97 52.73
CA GLU A 46 -16.09 -25.90 51.69
C GLU A 46 -16.68 -25.84 50.27
N LEU A 47 -17.73 -26.64 50.00
CA LEU A 47 -18.42 -26.62 48.70
C LEU A 47 -19.11 -25.26 48.45
N ALA A 48 -19.79 -24.70 49.42
CA ALA A 48 -20.45 -23.39 49.31
C ALA A 48 -19.44 -22.28 49.09
N PHE A 49 -18.28 -22.32 49.76
CA PHE A 49 -17.18 -21.38 49.57
C PHE A 49 -16.59 -21.51 48.16
N ALA A 50 -16.23 -22.71 47.73
CA ALA A 50 -15.68 -22.96 46.38
C ALA A 50 -16.66 -22.55 45.26
N HIS A 51 -17.96 -22.80 45.47
CA HIS A 51 -19.01 -22.39 44.52
C HIS A 51 -19.12 -20.86 44.43
N SER A 52 -19.05 -20.16 45.58
CA SER A 52 -19.07 -18.71 45.64
C SER A 52 -17.83 -18.07 44.95
N GLU A 53 -16.64 -18.64 45.19
CA GLU A 53 -15.42 -18.17 44.48
C GLU A 53 -15.49 -18.39 42.97
N ARG A 54 -16.01 -19.54 42.55
CA ARG A 54 -16.19 -19.84 41.12
C ARG A 54 -17.16 -18.87 40.44
N LEU A 55 -18.28 -18.53 41.11
CA LEU A 55 -19.23 -17.54 40.59
C LEU A 55 -18.60 -16.18 40.48
N LYS A 56 -17.85 -15.71 41.46
CA LYS A 56 -17.11 -14.42 41.37
C LYS A 56 -16.13 -14.41 40.18
N THR A 57 -15.38 -15.48 40.01
CA THR A 57 -14.42 -15.60 38.89
C THR A 57 -15.12 -15.59 37.54
N LEU A 58 -16.30 -16.23 37.43
CA LEU A 58 -17.11 -16.18 36.20
C LEU A 58 -17.65 -14.77 35.92
N GLU A 59 -18.20 -14.10 36.95
CA GLU A 59 -18.68 -12.72 36.82
C GLU A 59 -17.54 -11.73 36.38
N GLU A 60 -16.35 -11.92 36.97
CA GLU A 60 -15.18 -11.12 36.59
C GLU A 60 -14.76 -11.37 35.13
N LYS A 61 -14.75 -12.65 34.70
CA LYS A 61 -14.45 -13.01 33.30
C LYS A 61 -15.47 -12.45 32.32
N GLU A 62 -16.79 -12.58 32.64
CA GLU A 62 -17.86 -12.00 31.81
C GLU A 62 -17.76 -10.48 31.72
N ARG A 63 -17.48 -9.81 32.85
CA ARG A 63 -17.25 -8.36 32.86
C ARG A 63 -16.05 -7.93 32.02
N LEU A 64 -14.96 -8.70 32.07
CA LEU A 64 -13.76 -8.44 31.30
C LEU A 64 -14.02 -8.67 29.81
N ALA A 65 -14.67 -9.75 29.43
CA ALA A 65 -15.06 -10.07 28.06
C ALA A 65 -15.97 -8.97 27.46
N SER A 66 -17.03 -8.56 28.19
CA SER A 66 -17.91 -7.47 27.77
C SER A 66 -17.17 -6.13 27.62
N ARG A 67 -16.18 -5.87 28.49
CA ARG A 67 -15.36 -4.66 28.38
C ARG A 67 -14.47 -4.70 27.15
N LEU A 68 -13.83 -5.83 26.84
CA LEU A 68 -13.01 -6.02 25.65
C LEU A 68 -13.83 -5.88 24.37
N GLU A 69 -15.02 -6.49 24.33
CA GLU A 69 -15.94 -6.38 23.21
C GLU A 69 -16.35 -4.92 22.93
N LYS A 70 -16.67 -4.17 23.98
CA LYS A 70 -16.98 -2.73 23.85
C LYS A 70 -15.78 -1.91 23.35
N ILE A 71 -14.57 -2.23 23.80
CA ILE A 71 -13.36 -1.56 23.32
C ILE A 71 -13.12 -1.85 21.84
N LEU A 72 -13.23 -3.12 21.43
CA LEU A 72 -13.08 -3.53 20.03
C LEU A 72 -14.15 -2.90 19.12
N ALA A 73 -15.39 -2.79 19.62
CA ALA A 73 -16.47 -2.12 18.89
C ALA A 73 -16.28 -0.59 18.77
N ALA A 74 -15.60 0.04 19.73
CA ALA A 74 -15.32 1.47 19.72
C ALA A 74 -14.09 1.86 18.88
N LEU A 75 -13.26 0.89 18.45
CA LEU A 75 -12.12 1.15 17.59
C LEU A 75 -12.61 1.46 16.17
N PRO A 76 -12.20 2.60 15.58
CA PRO A 76 -12.52 2.94 14.19
C PRO A 76 -11.67 2.16 13.20
N ALA A 77 -11.48 0.87 13.43
CA ALA A 77 -10.65 -0.02 12.65
C ALA A 77 -11.26 -1.42 12.57
N GLY A 78 -11.21 -2.03 11.40
CA GLY A 78 -11.56 -3.45 11.23
C GLY A 78 -10.49 -4.32 11.84
N VAL A 79 -10.87 -5.20 12.76
CA VAL A 79 -9.99 -6.20 13.38
C VAL A 79 -10.43 -7.57 12.90
N ILE A 80 -9.50 -8.37 12.41
CA ILE A 80 -9.73 -9.71 11.88
C ILE A 80 -8.70 -10.64 12.51
N VAL A 81 -9.14 -11.78 13.01
CA VAL A 81 -8.29 -12.81 13.60
C VAL A 81 -8.25 -14.00 12.65
N LEU A 82 -7.05 -14.42 12.29
CA LEU A 82 -6.81 -15.61 11.47
C LEU A 82 -6.24 -16.75 12.32
N ASP A 83 -6.60 -17.97 11.97
CA ASP A 83 -5.95 -19.17 12.48
C ASP A 83 -4.58 -19.42 11.80
N VAL A 84 -3.96 -20.56 12.12
CA VAL A 84 -2.67 -21.01 11.55
C VAL A 84 -2.77 -21.34 10.05
N ASP A 85 -3.97 -21.67 9.58
CA ASP A 85 -4.25 -22.03 8.18
C ASP A 85 -4.64 -20.80 7.34
N GLY A 86 -4.73 -19.62 7.95
CA GLY A 86 -5.10 -18.37 7.27
C GLY A 86 -6.60 -18.15 7.11
N LYS A 87 -7.45 -18.89 7.85
CA LYS A 87 -8.90 -18.70 7.83
C LYS A 87 -9.33 -17.70 8.89
N VAL A 88 -10.37 -16.95 8.57
CA VAL A 88 -10.97 -15.98 9.49
C VAL A 88 -11.72 -16.72 10.61
N VAL A 89 -11.24 -16.57 11.83
CA VAL A 89 -11.85 -17.15 13.05
C VAL A 89 -12.78 -16.15 13.74
N ASP A 90 -12.38 -14.87 13.77
CA ASP A 90 -13.13 -13.81 14.44
C ASP A 90 -12.95 -12.48 13.75
N CYS A 91 -13.94 -11.58 13.88
CA CYS A 91 -13.87 -10.23 13.33
C CYS A 91 -14.81 -9.28 14.08
N ASN A 92 -14.45 -7.99 14.14
CA ASN A 92 -15.34 -6.97 14.72
C ASN A 92 -16.33 -6.44 13.66
N ALA A 93 -17.35 -5.70 14.10
CA ALA A 93 -18.38 -5.12 13.23
C ALA A 93 -17.81 -4.20 12.15
N VAL A 94 -16.74 -3.43 12.45
CA VAL A 94 -16.11 -2.55 11.48
C VAL A 94 -15.43 -3.33 10.33
N ALA A 95 -14.85 -4.50 10.64
CA ALA A 95 -14.31 -5.37 9.59
C ALA A 95 -15.41 -5.90 8.66
N THR A 96 -16.56 -6.24 9.22
CA THR A 96 -17.74 -6.68 8.45
C THR A 96 -18.28 -5.54 7.58
N ASP A 97 -18.34 -4.31 8.09
CA ASP A 97 -18.75 -3.13 7.31
C ASP A 97 -17.78 -2.81 6.15
N PHE A 98 -16.48 -3.06 6.34
CA PHE A 98 -15.48 -2.82 5.30
C PHE A 98 -15.48 -3.89 4.21
N LEU A 99 -15.56 -5.16 4.60
CA LEU A 99 -15.31 -6.28 3.70
C LEU A 99 -16.57 -7.01 3.23
N GLY A 100 -17.72 -6.76 3.90
CA GLY A 100 -19.00 -7.45 3.66
C GLY A 100 -19.05 -8.86 4.26
N GLU A 101 -20.26 -9.40 4.40
CA GLU A 101 -20.51 -10.77 4.88
C GLU A 101 -20.55 -11.78 3.73
N PRO A 102 -20.29 -13.08 3.98
CA PRO A 102 -19.72 -13.67 5.20
C PRO A 102 -18.19 -13.49 5.27
N LEU A 103 -17.61 -13.44 6.49
CA LEU A 103 -16.17 -13.41 6.72
C LEU A 103 -15.69 -14.65 7.46
N ILE A 104 -16.38 -15.05 8.55
CA ILE A 104 -15.95 -16.14 9.40
C ILE A 104 -15.93 -17.48 8.64
N GLY A 105 -14.82 -18.21 8.77
CA GLY A 105 -14.57 -19.50 8.11
C GLY A 105 -14.04 -19.41 6.67
N LEU A 106 -13.97 -18.21 6.07
CA LEU A 106 -13.37 -18.03 4.74
C LEU A 106 -11.85 -17.95 4.83
N ASP A 107 -11.20 -18.34 3.74
CA ASP A 107 -9.77 -18.09 3.55
C ASP A 107 -9.53 -16.58 3.39
N TRP A 108 -8.51 -16.07 4.07
CA TRP A 108 -8.19 -14.64 4.02
C TRP A 108 -7.83 -14.17 2.59
N LEU A 109 -7.16 -14.99 1.80
CA LEU A 109 -6.81 -14.66 0.42
C LEU A 109 -8.06 -14.45 -0.45
N ASP A 110 -9.11 -15.26 -0.25
CA ASP A 110 -10.38 -15.10 -0.96
C ASP A 110 -11.08 -13.79 -0.57
N VAL A 111 -11.05 -13.42 0.72
CA VAL A 111 -11.60 -12.17 1.22
C VAL A 111 -10.87 -10.97 0.62
N VAL A 112 -9.52 -11.03 0.59
CA VAL A 112 -8.69 -9.98 -0.03
C VAL A 112 -9.01 -9.85 -1.51
N ALA A 113 -9.05 -10.95 -2.25
CA ALA A 113 -9.34 -10.95 -3.67
C ALA A 113 -10.73 -10.35 -4.00
N ARG A 114 -11.73 -10.60 -3.14
CA ARG A 114 -13.10 -10.11 -3.31
C ARG A 114 -13.26 -8.63 -2.98
N SER A 115 -12.64 -8.16 -1.90
CA SER A 115 -13.05 -6.89 -1.24
C SER A 115 -11.96 -5.82 -1.20
N LEU A 116 -10.68 -6.17 -1.46
CA LEU A 116 -9.54 -5.28 -1.29
C LEU A 116 -8.79 -5.09 -2.60
N ILE A 117 -8.94 -3.92 -3.20
CA ILE A 117 -8.22 -3.55 -4.42
C ILE A 117 -6.86 -2.97 -4.01
N PRO A 118 -5.74 -3.48 -4.52
CA PRO A 118 -4.43 -2.90 -4.25
C PRO A 118 -4.36 -1.44 -4.68
N VAL A 119 -3.85 -0.56 -3.82
CA VAL A 119 -3.56 0.82 -4.19
C VAL A 119 -2.16 0.89 -4.75
N PHE A 120 -2.06 1.41 -5.96
CA PHE A 120 -0.79 1.52 -6.65
C PHE A 120 0.17 2.43 -5.86
N GLY A 121 1.40 1.96 -5.66
CA GLY A 121 2.45 2.72 -4.96
C GLY A 121 2.49 2.58 -3.44
N ASN A 122 1.51 1.95 -2.82
CA ASN A 122 1.55 1.69 -1.38
C ASN A 122 1.15 0.25 -1.05
N PRO A 123 2.13 -0.65 -0.76
CA PRO A 123 1.85 -2.07 -0.54
C PRO A 123 0.96 -2.35 0.68
N HIS A 124 0.88 -1.39 1.62
CA HIS A 124 0.08 -1.52 2.83
C HIS A 124 -1.32 -0.92 2.70
N GLU A 125 -1.59 -0.15 1.65
CA GLU A 125 -2.91 0.43 1.42
C GLU A 125 -3.73 -0.41 0.45
N ARG A 126 -5.04 -0.45 0.72
CA ARG A 126 -6.03 -1.11 -0.12
C ARG A 126 -7.23 -0.19 -0.29
N GLN A 127 -7.88 -0.30 -1.42
CA GLN A 127 -9.15 0.37 -1.66
C GLN A 127 -10.28 -0.63 -1.54
N LEU A 128 -11.30 -0.25 -0.79
CA LEU A 128 -12.54 -1.01 -0.66
C LEU A 128 -13.46 -0.77 -1.86
N GLY A 129 -14.38 -1.67 -2.13
CA GLY A 129 -15.37 -1.54 -3.21
C GLY A 129 -16.25 -0.28 -3.11
N ASN A 130 -16.38 0.32 -1.91
CA ASN A 130 -17.08 1.59 -1.67
C ASN A 130 -16.19 2.84 -1.90
N GLY A 131 -14.97 2.68 -2.38
CA GLY A 131 -14.02 3.75 -2.66
C GLY A 131 -13.18 4.22 -1.46
N LYS A 132 -13.45 3.76 -0.25
CA LYS A 132 -12.64 4.07 0.93
C LYS A 132 -11.24 3.46 0.83
N ARG A 133 -10.24 4.15 1.39
CA ARG A 133 -8.87 3.65 1.48
C ARG A 133 -8.59 3.17 2.91
N VAL A 134 -8.10 1.94 3.02
CA VAL A 134 -7.72 1.34 4.29
C VAL A 134 -6.25 0.98 4.29
N ASN A 135 -5.59 1.22 5.42
CA ASN A 135 -4.24 0.73 5.67
C ASN A 135 -4.32 -0.62 6.36
N MET A 136 -3.66 -1.62 5.79
CA MET A 136 -3.62 -2.99 6.29
C MET A 136 -2.32 -3.23 7.05
N THR A 137 -2.44 -3.56 8.33
CA THR A 137 -1.31 -3.96 9.18
C THR A 137 -1.53 -5.38 9.67
N VAL A 138 -0.51 -6.22 9.56
CA VAL A 138 -0.53 -7.61 10.00
C VAL A 138 0.36 -7.74 11.23
N SER A 139 -0.22 -8.16 12.36
CA SER A 139 0.53 -8.57 13.55
C SER A 139 0.65 -10.08 13.55
N ARG A 140 1.85 -10.61 13.73
CA ARG A 140 2.14 -12.03 13.85
C ARG A 140 2.27 -12.40 15.32
N ASP A 141 2.12 -13.69 15.64
CA ASP A 141 2.33 -14.28 16.97
C ASP A 141 1.22 -14.06 18.00
N VAL A 142 -0.04 -14.19 17.58
CA VAL A 142 -1.15 -14.27 18.52
C VAL A 142 -1.42 -15.74 18.86
N VAL A 143 -1.30 -16.11 20.14
CA VAL A 143 -1.64 -17.46 20.61
C VAL A 143 -3.15 -17.62 20.55
N CYS A 144 -3.64 -18.42 19.60
CA CYS A 144 -5.06 -18.80 19.55
C CYS A 144 -5.34 -19.88 20.60
N SER A 145 -6.39 -19.71 21.42
CA SER A 145 -6.71 -20.54 22.60
C SER A 145 -6.97 -22.01 22.30
N ASP A 146 -7.27 -22.38 21.06
CA ASP A 146 -7.72 -23.73 20.68
C ASP A 146 -6.76 -24.50 19.75
N SER A 147 -5.63 -23.91 19.35
CA SER A 147 -4.65 -24.57 18.48
C SER A 147 -3.24 -24.39 19.01
N THR A 148 -2.40 -25.39 18.82
CA THR A 148 -0.96 -25.38 19.18
C THR A 148 -0.12 -24.47 18.30
N GLY A 149 -0.73 -23.52 17.55
CA GLY A 149 -0.08 -22.61 16.62
C GLY A 149 -0.38 -21.15 16.90
N THR A 150 0.46 -20.29 16.36
CA THR A 150 0.32 -18.82 16.39
C THR A 150 -0.55 -18.35 15.25
N GLY A 151 -1.70 -17.71 15.55
CA GLY A 151 -2.55 -17.03 14.59
C GLY A 151 -2.04 -15.63 14.24
N GLN A 152 -2.77 -14.93 13.36
CA GLN A 152 -2.45 -13.57 12.95
C GLN A 152 -3.62 -12.63 13.24
N ILE A 153 -3.31 -11.39 13.62
CA ILE A 153 -4.31 -10.32 13.67
C ILE A 153 -4.05 -9.35 12.52
N ILE A 154 -5.11 -9.07 11.77
CA ILE A 154 -5.10 -8.06 10.71
C ILE A 154 -5.90 -6.86 11.18
N LEU A 155 -5.29 -5.70 11.06
CA LEU A 155 -5.90 -4.41 11.36
C LEU A 155 -6.11 -3.64 10.07
N LEU A 156 -7.35 -3.19 9.83
CA LEU A 156 -7.73 -2.33 8.70
C LEU A 156 -8.14 -0.96 9.24
N SER A 157 -7.31 0.05 9.05
CA SER A 157 -7.58 1.43 9.48
C SER A 157 -8.05 2.27 8.30
N ASP A 158 -9.18 2.97 8.43
CA ASP A 158 -9.65 3.94 7.43
C ASP A 158 -8.70 5.15 7.40
N VAL A 159 -8.04 5.35 6.28
CA VAL A 159 -7.11 6.46 6.05
C VAL A 159 -7.62 7.45 4.99
N SER A 160 -8.87 7.32 4.57
CA SER A 160 -9.47 8.09 3.47
C SER A 160 -9.42 9.59 3.72
N GLU A 161 -9.82 10.05 4.90
CA GLU A 161 -9.83 11.47 5.23
C GLU A 161 -8.41 12.05 5.30
N MET A 162 -7.49 11.33 5.96
CA MET A 162 -6.09 11.74 6.05
C MET A 162 -5.45 11.86 4.66
N ARG A 163 -5.72 10.91 3.77
CA ARG A 163 -5.21 10.93 2.38
C ARG A 163 -5.81 12.07 1.58
N ASN A 164 -7.11 12.31 1.69
CA ASN A 164 -7.76 13.43 1.02
C ASN A 164 -7.21 14.78 1.46
N LEU A 165 -6.98 14.96 2.76
CA LEU A 165 -6.34 16.16 3.28
C LEU A 165 -4.91 16.33 2.79
N GLN A 166 -4.14 15.25 2.75
CA GLN A 166 -2.77 15.26 2.24
C GLN A 166 -2.72 15.59 0.76
N ASP A 167 -3.63 15.02 -0.04
CA ASP A 167 -3.77 15.33 -1.46
C ASP A 167 -4.16 16.80 -1.69
N MET A 168 -5.11 17.35 -0.91
CA MET A 168 -5.48 18.75 -0.96
C MET A 168 -4.32 19.69 -0.60
N LEU A 169 -3.54 19.36 0.45
CA LEU A 169 -2.37 20.15 0.85
C LEU A 169 -1.29 20.13 -0.24
N ASN A 170 -1.06 18.97 -0.86
CA ASN A 170 -0.10 18.86 -1.95
C ASN A 170 -0.55 19.70 -3.16
N GLN A 171 -1.82 19.60 -3.53
CA GLN A 171 -2.42 20.41 -4.60
C GLN A 171 -2.33 21.92 -4.31
N GLN A 172 -2.60 22.33 -3.06
CA GLN A 172 -2.49 23.74 -2.67
C GLN A 172 -1.04 24.24 -2.76
N LYS A 173 -0.06 23.46 -2.30
CA LYS A 173 1.37 23.79 -2.41
C LYS A 173 1.78 23.96 -3.88
N GLN A 174 1.30 23.07 -4.73
CA GLN A 174 1.60 23.04 -6.15
C GLN A 174 1.00 24.26 -6.87
N LEU A 175 -0.27 24.58 -6.60
CA LEU A 175 -0.93 25.78 -7.11
C LEU A 175 -0.28 27.08 -6.59
N SER A 176 0.15 27.09 -5.32
CA SER A 176 0.89 28.23 -4.77
C SER A 176 2.23 28.45 -5.48
N ALA A 177 3.00 27.36 -5.69
CA ALA A 177 4.25 27.43 -6.47
C ALA A 177 4.01 27.91 -7.91
N MET A 178 2.92 27.48 -8.56
CA MET A 178 2.51 27.97 -9.87
C MET A 178 2.13 29.48 -9.83
N GLY A 179 1.42 29.93 -8.79
CA GLY A 179 1.01 31.32 -8.63
C GLY A 179 2.20 32.28 -8.54
N GLU A 180 3.24 31.94 -7.80
CA GLU A 180 4.46 32.74 -7.67
C GLU A 180 5.23 32.88 -8.99
N MET A 181 5.03 31.93 -9.92
CA MET A 181 5.82 31.88 -11.15
C MET A 181 5.07 32.18 -12.45
N VAL A 182 3.78 32.58 -12.36
CA VAL A 182 2.96 32.93 -13.54
C VAL A 182 3.67 33.99 -14.43
N ALA A 183 4.35 34.97 -13.84
CA ALA A 183 5.09 35.99 -14.58
C ALA A 183 6.27 35.39 -15.35
N SER A 184 7.02 34.45 -14.76
CA SER A 184 8.12 33.75 -15.41
C SER A 184 7.63 32.87 -16.56
N MET A 185 6.54 32.13 -16.33
CA MET A 185 5.90 31.29 -17.35
C MET A 185 5.42 32.12 -18.55
N ALA A 186 4.76 33.27 -18.29
CA ALA A 186 4.31 34.14 -19.34
C ALA A 186 5.51 34.65 -20.20
N HIS A 187 6.65 34.94 -19.57
CA HIS A 187 7.86 35.35 -20.28
C HIS A 187 8.44 34.18 -21.10
N GLN A 188 8.48 32.96 -20.54
CA GLN A 188 8.99 31.78 -21.22
C GLN A 188 8.15 31.35 -22.44
N VAL A 189 6.82 31.56 -22.40
CA VAL A 189 5.93 31.33 -23.54
C VAL A 189 6.05 32.43 -24.57
N ARG A 190 6.18 33.71 -24.17
CA ARG A 190 6.25 34.87 -25.06
C ARG A 190 7.46 34.82 -25.98
N THR A 191 8.63 34.44 -25.48
CA THR A 191 9.89 34.43 -26.24
C THR A 191 9.86 33.50 -27.45
N PRO A 192 9.56 32.17 -27.33
CA PRO A 192 9.49 31.28 -28.49
C PRO A 192 8.32 31.64 -29.42
N LEU A 193 7.21 32.16 -28.90
CA LEU A 193 6.08 32.64 -29.71
C LEU A 193 6.47 33.84 -30.55
N ALA A 194 7.14 34.85 -29.96
CA ALA A 194 7.63 36.02 -30.71
C ALA A 194 8.64 35.61 -31.78
N THR A 195 9.49 34.63 -31.48
CA THR A 195 10.44 34.10 -32.46
C THR A 195 9.73 33.40 -33.63
N ALA A 196 8.72 32.58 -33.34
CA ALA A 196 7.92 31.92 -34.37
C ALA A 196 7.18 32.94 -35.26
N ILE A 197 6.59 33.99 -34.66
CA ILE A 197 5.92 35.08 -35.38
C ILE A 197 6.93 35.83 -36.28
N LEU A 198 8.14 36.09 -35.77
CA LEU A 198 9.18 36.76 -36.56
C LEU A 198 9.56 35.94 -37.81
N TYR A 199 9.80 34.63 -37.67
CA TYR A 199 10.09 33.78 -38.85
C TYR A 199 8.89 33.70 -39.79
N ALA A 200 7.66 33.61 -39.27
CA ALA A 200 6.45 33.60 -40.09
C ALA A 200 6.30 34.92 -40.89
N SER A 201 6.56 36.08 -40.25
CA SER A 201 6.52 37.38 -40.94
C SER A 201 7.58 37.51 -42.02
N GLN A 202 8.79 36.96 -41.81
CA GLN A 202 9.84 36.95 -42.81
C GLN A 202 9.49 36.05 -44.01
N MET A 203 8.74 34.94 -43.79
CA MET A 203 8.26 34.07 -44.88
C MET A 203 7.29 34.75 -45.83
N SER A 204 6.65 35.83 -45.43
CA SER A 204 5.75 36.63 -46.27
C SER A 204 6.51 37.47 -47.30
N ASN A 205 7.84 37.55 -47.25
CA ASN A 205 8.65 38.30 -48.22
C ASN A 205 8.71 37.53 -49.56
N PRO A 206 8.22 38.11 -50.68
CA PRO A 206 8.24 37.45 -51.97
C PRO A 206 9.65 37.19 -52.52
N ALA A 207 10.66 37.98 -52.07
CA ALA A 207 12.05 37.84 -52.50
C ALA A 207 12.84 36.76 -51.77
N LEU A 208 12.17 36.00 -50.84
CA LEU A 208 12.84 34.98 -50.08
C LEU A 208 13.07 33.73 -50.96
N ASP A 209 14.30 33.22 -50.97
CA ASP A 209 14.63 31.97 -51.65
C ASP A 209 14.00 30.75 -50.95
N ASP A 210 13.83 29.64 -51.68
CA ASP A 210 13.17 28.44 -51.16
C ASP A 210 13.94 27.78 -50.02
N GLU A 211 15.28 27.83 -50.03
CA GLU A 211 16.12 27.27 -48.95
C GLU A 211 15.87 28.02 -47.63
N LYS A 212 15.84 29.33 -47.65
CA LYS A 212 15.53 30.14 -46.47
C LYS A 212 14.10 29.96 -46.05
N ARG A 213 13.15 29.81 -46.98
CA ARG A 213 11.76 29.54 -46.68
C ARG A 213 11.60 28.22 -45.93
N GLN A 214 12.25 27.15 -46.40
CA GLN A 214 12.27 25.85 -45.74
C GLN A 214 12.93 25.94 -44.37
N ARG A 215 14.05 26.65 -44.23
CA ARG A 215 14.72 26.84 -42.95
C ARG A 215 13.86 27.60 -41.95
N PHE A 216 13.15 28.64 -42.37
CA PHE A 216 12.25 29.38 -41.47
C PHE A 216 11.04 28.53 -41.07
N SER A 217 10.45 27.77 -41.98
CA SER A 217 9.38 26.82 -41.68
C SER A 217 9.82 25.81 -40.64
N GLN A 218 11.02 25.24 -40.78
CA GLN A 218 11.60 24.32 -39.82
C GLN A 218 11.76 24.99 -38.43
N LYS A 219 12.27 26.22 -38.41
CA LYS A 219 12.44 26.98 -37.14
C LYS A 219 11.12 27.30 -36.46
N ILE A 220 10.05 27.58 -37.19
CA ILE A 220 8.70 27.79 -36.64
C ILE A 220 8.24 26.50 -36.00
N LEU A 221 8.34 25.38 -36.71
CA LEU A 221 7.91 24.06 -36.22
C LEU A 221 8.64 23.69 -34.93
N GLU A 222 9.95 23.84 -34.87
CA GLU A 222 10.77 23.59 -33.66
C GLU A 222 10.29 24.45 -32.47
N ARG A 223 9.92 25.72 -32.69
CA ARG A 223 9.44 26.61 -31.62
C ARG A 223 8.05 26.27 -31.14
N LEU A 224 7.16 25.86 -32.05
CA LEU A 224 5.80 25.40 -31.69
C LEU A 224 5.83 24.07 -30.94
N GLN A 225 6.64 23.12 -31.35
CA GLN A 225 6.85 21.86 -30.65
C GLN A 225 7.47 22.07 -29.27
N TYR A 226 8.37 23.03 -29.12
CA TYR A 226 8.91 23.41 -27.81
C TYR A 226 7.81 23.95 -26.89
N LEU A 227 6.96 24.87 -27.43
CA LEU A 227 5.81 25.39 -26.65
C LEU A 227 4.81 24.32 -26.26
N GLU A 228 4.49 23.42 -27.15
CA GLU A 228 3.59 22.28 -26.88
C GLU A 228 4.11 21.42 -25.72
N ARG A 229 5.40 21.06 -25.75
CA ARG A 229 6.02 20.32 -24.63
C ARG A 229 5.96 21.11 -23.33
N GLN A 230 6.25 22.40 -23.35
CA GLN A 230 6.18 23.25 -22.16
C GLN A 230 4.78 23.29 -21.56
N VAL A 231 3.74 23.44 -22.40
CA VAL A 231 2.34 23.45 -21.93
C VAL A 231 1.97 22.07 -21.37
N ASN A 232 2.38 21.00 -22.01
CA ASN A 232 2.12 19.63 -21.51
C ASN A 232 2.81 19.37 -20.17
N ASP A 233 4.07 19.78 -20.00
CA ASP A 233 4.79 19.68 -18.71
C ASP A 233 4.06 20.46 -17.61
N MET A 234 3.57 21.67 -17.91
CA MET A 234 2.76 22.47 -16.98
C MET A 234 1.44 21.78 -16.62
N LEU A 235 0.75 21.19 -17.60
CA LEU A 235 -0.51 20.47 -17.36
C LEU A 235 -0.31 19.19 -16.54
N ILE A 236 0.76 18.42 -16.79
CA ILE A 236 1.10 17.24 -15.99
C ILE A 236 1.40 17.68 -14.57
N PHE A 237 2.21 18.71 -14.40
CA PHE A 237 2.52 19.27 -13.09
C PHE A 237 1.25 19.77 -12.37
N ALA A 238 0.35 20.50 -13.06
CA ALA A 238 -0.88 21.06 -12.49
C ALA A 238 -1.92 19.99 -12.06
N LYS A 239 -1.97 18.85 -12.74
CA LYS A 239 -2.96 17.78 -12.48
C LYS A 239 -2.61 16.86 -11.31
N ASP A 240 -1.52 17.13 -10.59
CA ASP A 240 -1.09 16.35 -9.41
C ASP A 240 -0.97 14.85 -9.68
N GLY A 241 -0.50 14.48 -10.88
CA GLY A 241 -0.26 13.08 -11.23
C GLY A 241 -1.50 12.17 -11.26
N ARG A 242 -2.73 12.71 -11.27
CA ARG A 242 -3.94 11.92 -11.50
C ARG A 242 -4.00 11.48 -12.95
N LEU A 243 -3.33 10.37 -13.21
CA LEU A 243 -3.17 9.80 -14.54
C LEU A 243 -4.10 8.61 -14.69
N ALA A 244 -4.72 8.45 -15.86
CA ALA A 244 -5.39 7.21 -16.19
C ALA A 244 -4.34 6.09 -16.26
N MET A 245 -4.57 5.01 -15.51
CA MET A 245 -3.64 3.88 -15.42
C MET A 245 -4.16 2.76 -16.32
N GLU A 246 -3.33 2.32 -17.26
CA GLU A 246 -3.60 1.24 -18.19
C GLU A 246 -2.39 0.28 -18.22
N THR A 247 -2.62 -0.94 -18.68
CA THR A 247 -1.52 -1.88 -18.89
C THR A 247 -0.84 -1.60 -20.23
N PHE A 248 0.47 -1.50 -20.22
CA PHE A 248 1.29 -1.28 -21.41
C PHE A 248 2.58 -2.10 -21.37
N SER A 249 3.25 -2.21 -22.53
CA SER A 249 4.53 -2.92 -22.68
C SER A 249 5.70 -1.97 -22.41
N LEU A 250 6.59 -2.36 -21.49
CA LEU A 250 7.81 -1.61 -21.21
C LEU A 250 8.77 -1.66 -22.41
N ALA A 251 8.84 -2.80 -23.13
CA ALA A 251 9.69 -2.94 -24.30
C ALA A 251 9.25 -2.00 -25.44
N GLU A 252 7.94 -1.86 -25.66
CA GLU A 252 7.39 -0.90 -26.62
C GLU A 252 7.75 0.55 -26.24
N LEU A 253 7.57 0.89 -24.96
CA LEU A 253 7.97 2.20 -24.44
C LEU A 253 9.48 2.49 -24.71
N LEU A 254 10.35 1.54 -24.38
CA LEU A 254 11.80 1.68 -24.62
C LEU A 254 12.16 1.77 -26.11
N ASN A 255 11.44 1.07 -26.97
CA ASN A 255 11.62 1.17 -28.42
C ASN A 255 11.22 2.54 -28.95
N HIS A 256 10.07 3.10 -28.51
CA HIS A 256 9.67 4.45 -28.88
C HIS A 256 10.69 5.50 -28.39
N LEU A 257 11.25 5.34 -27.18
CA LEU A 257 12.32 6.22 -26.70
C LEU A 257 13.58 6.13 -27.58
N ARG A 258 13.97 4.93 -27.99
CA ARG A 258 15.12 4.72 -28.87
C ARG A 258 14.95 5.44 -30.23
N GLU A 259 13.76 5.33 -30.83
CA GLU A 259 13.45 6.00 -32.10
C GLU A 259 13.50 7.52 -31.95
N THR A 260 12.85 8.06 -30.91
CA THR A 260 12.82 9.50 -30.65
C THR A 260 14.24 10.07 -30.46
N VAL A 261 15.08 9.39 -29.65
CA VAL A 261 16.45 9.88 -29.39
C VAL A 261 17.33 9.75 -30.62
N LYS A 262 17.18 8.75 -31.47
CA LYS A 262 17.92 8.63 -32.76
C LYS A 262 17.69 9.83 -33.66
N GLU A 263 16.48 10.40 -33.68
CA GLU A 263 16.18 11.60 -34.45
C GLU A 263 17.01 12.82 -33.98
N TYR A 264 17.22 12.94 -32.65
CA TYR A 264 18.02 14.03 -32.07
C TYR A 264 19.54 13.79 -32.16
N THR A 265 19.97 12.52 -32.17
CA THR A 265 21.41 12.14 -32.22
C THR A 265 21.92 11.85 -33.62
N GLY A 266 21.15 12.16 -34.66
CA GLY A 266 21.33 11.78 -36.06
C GLY A 266 22.72 12.07 -36.73
N ASN A 267 23.66 12.69 -36.03
CA ASN A 267 25.05 12.90 -36.47
C ASN A 267 26.05 11.87 -35.91
N GLY A 268 25.58 10.81 -35.21
CA GLY A 268 26.40 9.63 -34.81
C GLY A 268 27.49 9.90 -33.77
N ARG A 269 27.46 11.02 -33.05
CA ARG A 269 28.46 11.39 -32.04
C ARG A 269 28.06 11.03 -30.60
N ILE A 270 26.77 10.81 -30.36
CA ILE A 270 26.27 10.36 -29.05
C ILE A 270 25.96 8.87 -29.16
N ASP A 271 26.61 8.05 -28.34
CA ASP A 271 26.34 6.62 -28.22
C ASP A 271 25.21 6.39 -27.23
N LEU A 272 24.05 5.90 -27.71
CA LEU A 272 22.90 5.53 -26.90
C LEU A 272 22.80 4.00 -26.73
N GLN A 273 23.04 3.52 -25.53
CA GLN A 273 22.92 2.11 -25.17
C GLN A 273 21.64 1.87 -24.35
N ILE A 274 20.80 0.93 -24.78
CA ILE A 274 19.61 0.50 -24.04
C ILE A 274 19.74 -0.98 -23.72
N ILE A 275 19.80 -1.30 -22.42
CA ILE A 275 19.91 -2.64 -21.87
C ILE A 275 18.62 -2.93 -21.11
N ASN A 276 17.87 -3.93 -21.56
CA ASN A 276 16.66 -4.38 -20.88
C ASN A 276 16.84 -5.83 -20.45
N GLU A 277 16.92 -6.07 -19.14
CA GLU A 277 17.07 -7.40 -18.53
C GLU A 277 15.76 -7.91 -17.89
N VAL A 278 14.64 -7.22 -18.12
CA VAL A 278 13.35 -7.57 -17.52
C VAL A 278 12.66 -8.62 -18.36
N GLN A 279 12.26 -9.74 -17.70
CA GLN A 279 11.52 -10.82 -18.35
C GLN A 279 10.02 -10.54 -18.46
N ASN A 280 9.47 -9.85 -17.47
CA ASN A 280 8.05 -9.47 -17.44
C ASN A 280 7.88 -8.04 -17.93
N ASP A 281 7.34 -7.90 -19.11
CA ASP A 281 7.22 -6.66 -19.87
C ASP A 281 6.00 -5.81 -19.51
N ALA A 282 5.02 -6.38 -18.77
CA ALA A 282 3.77 -5.69 -18.47
C ALA A 282 3.91 -4.70 -17.30
N MET A 283 3.54 -3.46 -17.54
CA MET A 283 3.43 -2.40 -16.53
C MET A 283 2.01 -1.87 -16.44
N LEU A 284 1.61 -1.46 -15.22
CA LEU A 284 0.40 -0.67 -15.01
C LEU A 284 0.80 0.79 -14.82
N GLY A 285 0.27 1.67 -15.65
CA GLY A 285 0.61 3.09 -15.57
C GLY A 285 0.02 3.90 -16.70
N ASN A 286 0.45 5.14 -16.81
CA ASN A 286 0.19 5.98 -17.97
C ASN A 286 1.43 6.01 -18.86
N GLU A 287 1.41 5.27 -19.96
CA GLU A 287 2.54 5.16 -20.90
C GLU A 287 3.01 6.54 -21.39
N ASN A 288 2.08 7.41 -21.78
CA ASN A 288 2.42 8.72 -22.32
C ASN A 288 3.12 9.62 -21.29
N ALA A 289 2.66 9.61 -20.04
CA ALA A 289 3.30 10.38 -18.97
C ALA A 289 4.67 9.82 -18.64
N LEU A 290 4.82 8.50 -18.54
CA LEU A 290 6.10 7.86 -18.25
C LEU A 290 7.10 8.08 -19.40
N ARG A 291 6.64 7.99 -20.65
CA ARG A 291 7.45 8.33 -21.83
C ARG A 291 7.94 9.77 -21.78
N GLY A 292 7.05 10.73 -21.45
CA GLY A 292 7.41 12.13 -21.28
C GLY A 292 8.47 12.34 -20.19
N ALA A 293 8.31 11.69 -19.04
CA ALA A 293 9.27 11.74 -17.94
C ALA A 293 10.66 11.19 -18.33
N LEU A 294 10.70 10.04 -19.01
CA LEU A 294 11.94 9.44 -19.48
C LEU A 294 12.59 10.29 -20.58
N LEU A 295 11.81 10.90 -21.47
CA LEU A 295 12.31 11.85 -22.47
C LEU A 295 12.90 13.11 -21.81
N ASN A 296 12.31 13.62 -20.73
CA ASN A 296 12.88 14.73 -19.96
C ASN A 296 14.26 14.40 -19.39
N LEU A 297 14.43 13.19 -18.85
CA LEU A 297 15.75 12.72 -18.38
C LEU A 297 16.75 12.55 -19.53
N LEU A 298 16.34 11.96 -20.64
CA LEU A 298 17.18 11.76 -21.82
C LEU A 298 17.59 13.07 -22.45
N ASN A 299 16.68 14.03 -22.59
CA ASN A 299 17.01 15.36 -23.11
C ASN A 299 18.01 16.06 -22.17
N ASN A 300 17.88 15.91 -20.86
CA ASN A 300 18.87 16.44 -19.92
C ASN A 300 20.23 15.79 -20.08
N ALA A 301 20.29 14.47 -20.32
CA ALA A 301 21.52 13.75 -20.60
C ALA A 301 22.16 14.21 -21.93
N VAL A 302 21.36 14.31 -23.01
CA VAL A 302 21.83 14.82 -24.34
C VAL A 302 22.39 16.22 -24.21
N ASP A 303 21.70 17.13 -23.51
CA ASP A 303 22.19 18.50 -23.28
C ASP A 303 23.49 18.51 -22.46
N ALA A 304 23.65 17.58 -21.49
CA ALA A 304 24.83 17.50 -20.66
C ALA A 304 26.05 16.97 -21.39
N VAL A 305 25.92 15.92 -22.21
CA VAL A 305 27.03 15.37 -22.99
C VAL A 305 27.40 16.25 -24.20
N GLY A 306 26.48 17.08 -24.67
CA GLY A 306 26.72 18.05 -25.73
C GLY A 306 26.90 17.41 -27.10
N GLN A 307 28.10 17.57 -27.73
CA GLN A 307 28.32 17.12 -29.11
C GLN A 307 28.76 15.68 -29.25
N ALA A 308 29.33 15.07 -28.18
CA ALA A 308 29.79 13.69 -28.17
C ALA A 308 29.84 13.16 -26.75
N GLY A 309 29.35 11.94 -26.54
CA GLY A 309 29.34 11.25 -25.23
C GLY A 309 28.54 9.99 -25.26
N CYS A 310 28.39 9.36 -24.10
CA CYS A 310 27.68 8.10 -23.92
C CYS A 310 26.48 8.29 -22.98
N ILE A 311 25.32 7.80 -23.41
CA ILE A 311 24.12 7.75 -22.61
C ILE A 311 23.67 6.29 -22.51
N GLN A 312 23.52 5.78 -21.31
CA GLN A 312 23.10 4.41 -21.06
C GLN A 312 21.75 4.39 -20.33
N ILE A 313 20.80 3.63 -20.86
CA ILE A 313 19.56 3.25 -20.18
C ILE A 313 19.68 1.80 -19.82
N SER A 314 19.53 1.46 -18.55
CA SER A 314 19.44 0.06 -18.11
C SER A 314 18.16 -0.16 -17.32
N VAL A 315 17.48 -1.26 -17.59
CA VAL A 315 16.28 -1.68 -16.89
C VAL A 315 16.51 -3.06 -16.32
N VAL A 316 16.37 -3.16 -14.99
CA VAL A 316 16.64 -4.39 -14.22
C VAL A 316 15.47 -4.64 -13.28
N GLN A 317 15.05 -5.87 -13.15
CA GLN A 317 14.08 -6.28 -12.14
C GLN A 317 14.78 -6.40 -10.78
N LEU A 318 14.25 -5.69 -9.75
CA LEU A 318 14.80 -5.73 -8.39
C LEU A 318 14.22 -6.88 -7.59
N ASP A 319 12.91 -7.06 -7.68
CA ASP A 319 12.14 -8.11 -7.03
C ASP A 319 10.88 -8.41 -7.87
N ASP A 320 10.03 -9.30 -7.39
CA ASP A 320 8.80 -9.70 -8.11
C ASP A 320 7.83 -8.54 -8.37
N TYR A 321 7.99 -7.40 -7.70
CA TYR A 321 7.05 -6.28 -7.71
C TYR A 321 7.66 -4.94 -8.09
N LYS A 322 8.98 -4.87 -8.30
CA LYS A 322 9.70 -3.63 -8.57
C LYS A 322 10.72 -3.80 -9.67
N LEU A 323 10.78 -2.80 -10.54
CA LEU A 323 11.84 -2.64 -11.51
C LEU A 323 12.62 -1.34 -11.25
N ARG A 324 13.84 -1.33 -11.72
CA ARG A 324 14.74 -0.17 -11.66
C ARG A 324 15.08 0.24 -13.09
N ILE A 325 14.83 1.51 -13.42
CA ILE A 325 15.29 2.15 -14.63
C ILE A 325 16.42 3.10 -14.25
N VAL A 326 17.59 2.93 -14.86
CA VAL A 326 18.75 3.80 -14.64
C VAL A 326 19.09 4.49 -15.94
N ILE A 327 19.21 5.81 -15.89
CA ILE A 327 19.68 6.65 -16.99
C ILE A 327 20.99 7.28 -16.55
N LYS A 328 22.08 6.95 -17.25
CA LYS A 328 23.45 7.40 -16.96
C LYS A 328 23.99 8.19 -18.15
N ASP A 329 24.60 9.33 -17.89
CA ASP A 329 25.36 10.12 -18.83
C ASP A 329 26.83 10.30 -18.37
N ASP A 330 27.72 10.59 -19.27
CA ASP A 330 29.11 10.93 -19.04
C ASP A 330 29.37 12.44 -19.14
N GLY A 331 28.38 13.28 -18.89
CA GLY A 331 28.44 14.72 -18.92
C GLY A 331 29.24 15.36 -17.77
N PRO A 332 29.14 16.68 -17.59
CA PRO A 332 29.90 17.42 -16.57
C PRO A 332 29.49 17.13 -15.12
N GLY A 333 28.39 16.46 -14.92
CA GLY A 333 27.87 16.17 -13.59
C GLY A 333 27.21 17.36 -12.89
N ILE A 334 26.65 17.10 -11.68
CA ILE A 334 25.91 18.06 -10.85
C ILE A 334 26.63 18.24 -9.52
N ALA A 335 26.85 19.50 -9.13
CA ALA A 335 27.45 19.85 -7.85
C ALA A 335 26.62 19.32 -6.68
N LYS A 336 27.28 18.90 -5.60
CA LYS A 336 26.64 18.24 -4.44
C LYS A 336 25.52 19.09 -3.84
N GLU A 337 25.71 20.40 -3.79
CA GLU A 337 24.80 21.37 -3.19
C GLU A 337 23.50 21.50 -4.03
N LEU A 338 23.55 21.19 -5.31
CA LEU A 338 22.42 21.30 -6.22
C LEU A 338 21.59 20.02 -6.32
N ARG A 339 22.14 18.85 -5.95
CA ARG A 339 21.46 17.56 -6.13
C ARG A 339 20.12 17.45 -5.41
N GLN A 340 19.96 18.09 -4.26
CA GLN A 340 18.68 18.11 -3.54
C GLN A 340 17.67 19.03 -4.21
N ARG A 341 18.14 20.05 -4.91
CA ARG A 341 17.31 21.10 -5.50
C ARG A 341 16.90 20.82 -6.93
N VAL A 342 17.54 19.87 -7.62
CA VAL A 342 17.25 19.62 -9.05
C VAL A 342 15.82 19.17 -9.33
N PHE A 343 15.12 18.63 -8.32
CA PHE A 343 13.72 18.26 -8.42
C PHE A 343 12.75 19.36 -7.95
N GLU A 344 13.29 20.48 -7.40
CA GLU A 344 12.45 21.63 -7.06
C GLU A 344 11.87 22.23 -8.34
N PRO A 345 10.56 22.48 -8.38
CA PRO A 345 9.95 23.13 -9.55
C PRO A 345 10.62 24.44 -9.88
N PHE A 346 10.85 24.70 -11.18
CA PHE A 346 11.47 25.91 -11.72
C PHE A 346 12.95 26.10 -11.38
N PHE A 347 13.57 25.17 -10.68
CA PHE A 347 15.01 25.19 -10.48
C PHE A 347 15.72 24.80 -11.77
N THR A 348 16.57 25.70 -12.28
CA THR A 348 17.36 25.46 -13.50
C THR A 348 18.70 26.19 -13.46
N THR A 349 19.73 25.56 -14.00
CA THR A 349 21.04 26.14 -14.26
C THR A 349 21.20 26.51 -15.74
N LYS A 350 20.22 26.15 -16.60
CA LYS A 350 20.24 26.41 -18.03
C LYS A 350 19.60 27.76 -18.33
N ILE A 351 20.22 28.56 -19.24
CA ILE A 351 19.71 29.91 -19.65
C ILE A 351 18.29 29.82 -20.23
N HIS A 352 17.99 28.74 -20.94
CA HIS A 352 16.67 28.52 -21.57
C HIS A 352 15.89 27.35 -20.94
N GLY A 353 16.30 26.92 -19.77
CA GLY A 353 15.61 25.83 -19.06
C GLY A 353 14.33 26.31 -18.37
N THR A 354 13.30 25.50 -18.40
CA THR A 354 12.04 25.78 -17.70
C THR A 354 12.12 25.46 -16.20
N GLY A 355 13.05 24.57 -15.82
CA GLY A 355 13.13 24.03 -14.47
C GLY A 355 11.96 23.12 -14.08
N LEU A 356 11.07 22.78 -15.03
CA LEU A 356 9.93 21.89 -14.76
C LEU A 356 10.22 20.43 -15.08
N GLY A 357 11.12 20.13 -16.02
CA GLY A 357 11.31 18.77 -16.52
C GLY A 357 11.58 17.73 -15.43
N LEU A 358 12.48 18.01 -14.47
CA LEU A 358 12.78 17.08 -13.36
C LEU A 358 11.67 17.05 -12.30
N ALA A 359 10.98 18.16 -12.07
CA ALA A 359 9.80 18.19 -11.20
C ALA A 359 8.64 17.34 -11.79
N VAL A 360 8.46 17.39 -13.12
CA VAL A 360 7.51 16.51 -13.83
C VAL A 360 7.93 15.04 -13.71
N VAL A 361 9.21 14.72 -13.83
CA VAL A 361 9.72 13.35 -13.60
C VAL A 361 9.37 12.87 -12.22
N ASP A 362 9.63 13.65 -11.17
CA ASP A 362 9.30 13.30 -9.78
C ASP A 362 7.79 13.11 -9.58
N SER A 363 6.97 14.02 -10.12
CA SER A 363 5.51 13.92 -10.07
C SER A 363 4.96 12.66 -10.77
N VAL A 364 5.44 12.38 -11.99
CA VAL A 364 5.02 11.21 -12.76
C VAL A 364 5.45 9.91 -12.06
N VAL A 365 6.70 9.84 -11.59
CA VAL A 365 7.22 8.66 -10.87
C VAL A 365 6.44 8.40 -9.59
N LYS A 366 6.13 9.44 -8.81
CA LYS A 366 5.27 9.35 -7.61
C LYS A 366 3.85 8.91 -7.96
N ALA A 367 3.26 9.44 -9.03
CA ALA A 367 1.94 9.02 -9.51
C ALA A 367 1.89 7.54 -9.89
N HIS A 368 3.04 6.99 -10.34
CA HIS A 368 3.23 5.57 -10.61
C HIS A 368 3.68 4.78 -9.36
N GLY A 369 3.60 5.38 -8.15
CA GLY A 369 3.97 4.74 -6.90
C GLY A 369 5.46 4.42 -6.77
N GLY A 370 6.28 5.08 -7.57
CA GLY A 370 7.71 4.92 -7.59
C GLY A 370 8.47 5.97 -6.81
N GLN A 371 9.78 5.90 -6.94
CA GLN A 371 10.73 6.85 -6.37
C GLN A 371 11.82 7.17 -7.40
N VAL A 372 12.24 8.45 -7.47
CA VAL A 372 13.36 8.89 -8.28
C VAL A 372 14.49 9.38 -7.38
N SER A 373 15.74 9.10 -7.78
CA SER A 373 16.94 9.58 -7.11
C SER A 373 18.00 10.00 -8.13
N VAL A 374 18.95 10.83 -7.70
CA VAL A 374 20.06 11.31 -8.52
C VAL A 374 21.39 11.12 -7.79
N GLU A 375 22.33 10.52 -8.49
CA GLU A 375 23.73 10.44 -8.09
C GLU A 375 24.58 11.10 -9.16
N SER A 376 25.51 11.97 -8.78
CA SER A 376 26.34 12.67 -9.75
C SER A 376 27.65 13.10 -9.12
N VAL A 377 28.71 13.11 -9.90
CA VAL A 377 30.02 13.61 -9.50
C VAL A 377 30.49 14.58 -10.59
N LEU A 378 30.94 15.78 -10.19
CA LEU A 378 31.48 16.75 -11.12
C LEU A 378 32.59 16.14 -11.96
N GLY A 379 32.46 16.23 -13.28
CA GLY A 379 33.39 15.70 -14.27
C GLY A 379 33.29 14.21 -14.55
N GLN A 380 32.30 13.49 -13.93
CA GLN A 380 32.12 12.04 -14.13
C GLN A 380 30.73 11.67 -14.64
N GLY A 381 29.83 12.66 -14.78
CA GLY A 381 28.48 12.45 -15.28
C GLY A 381 27.41 12.37 -14.20
N THR A 382 26.20 11.98 -14.62
CA THR A 382 25.03 11.90 -13.77
C THR A 382 24.32 10.56 -13.97
N VAL A 383 23.76 10.04 -12.88
CA VAL A 383 22.95 8.81 -12.84
C VAL A 383 21.60 9.15 -12.21
N PHE A 384 20.54 9.04 -12.99
CA PHE A 384 19.16 9.08 -12.48
C PHE A 384 18.66 7.65 -12.34
N THR A 385 18.10 7.33 -11.16
CA THR A 385 17.54 6.03 -10.86
C THR A 385 16.06 6.17 -10.53
N LEU A 386 15.22 5.48 -11.27
CA LEU A 386 13.78 5.36 -11.04
C LEU A 386 13.51 3.95 -10.54
N VAL A 387 12.78 3.84 -9.44
CA VAL A 387 12.25 2.56 -8.95
C VAL A 387 10.74 2.61 -9.10
N LEU A 388 10.19 1.71 -9.89
CA LEU A 388 8.76 1.66 -10.23
C LEU A 388 8.20 0.28 -9.88
N PRO A 389 6.93 0.19 -9.44
CA PRO A 389 6.26 -1.09 -9.28
C PRO A 389 5.97 -1.71 -10.66
N CYS A 390 6.07 -3.04 -10.75
CA CYS A 390 5.70 -3.82 -11.94
C CYS A 390 4.61 -4.83 -11.60
N ILE A 391 3.87 -5.29 -12.61
CA ILE A 391 2.85 -6.32 -12.46
C ILE A 391 3.56 -7.67 -12.54
N ASN A 392 3.48 -8.49 -11.47
CA ASN A 392 3.89 -9.89 -11.56
C ASN A 392 2.77 -10.71 -12.21
N GLN A 393 3.13 -11.75 -12.99
CA GLN A 393 2.16 -12.69 -13.58
C GLN A 393 1.22 -13.33 -12.55
N ALA A 394 1.62 -13.47 -11.30
CA ALA A 394 0.76 -13.92 -10.21
C ALA A 394 -0.44 -12.99 -9.95
N TYR A 395 -0.33 -11.69 -10.26
CA TYR A 395 -1.44 -10.73 -10.15
C TYR A 395 -2.46 -10.85 -11.31
N SER A 396 -2.04 -11.39 -12.45
CA SER A 396 -2.94 -11.63 -13.59
C SER A 396 -3.81 -12.88 -13.43
N LEU A 397 -3.49 -13.74 -12.46
CA LEU A 397 -4.21 -14.98 -12.15
C LEU A 397 -5.23 -14.82 -11.01
N LEU A 398 -5.27 -13.67 -10.33
CA LEU A 398 -6.35 -13.37 -9.40
C LEU A 398 -7.64 -13.10 -10.20
N PRO A 399 -8.78 -13.72 -9.85
CA PRO A 399 -10.06 -13.44 -10.49
C PRO A 399 -10.44 -11.97 -10.22
N GLY A 400 -10.26 -11.11 -11.19
CA GLY A 400 -10.36 -9.64 -11.11
C GLY A 400 -9.22 -8.89 -11.79
N GLY A 401 -8.24 -9.58 -12.36
CA GLY A 401 -7.23 -8.97 -13.21
C GLY A 401 -7.90 -8.24 -14.37
N PHE A 402 -7.63 -6.95 -14.51
CA PHE A 402 -8.14 -6.07 -15.55
C PHE A 402 -7.85 -6.66 -16.94
N SER A 403 -8.74 -7.50 -17.42
CA SER A 403 -8.87 -7.79 -18.85
C SER A 403 -9.53 -6.56 -19.48
N GLY A 404 -8.75 -5.76 -20.16
CA GLY A 404 -9.22 -4.61 -20.94
C GLY A 404 -10.08 -5.02 -22.15
N LYS A 405 -11.23 -5.64 -21.88
CA LYS A 405 -12.32 -5.87 -22.86
C LYS A 405 -13.64 -5.88 -22.11
N ASN A 406 -14.17 -4.72 -21.75
CA ASN A 406 -15.60 -4.46 -21.55
C ASN A 406 -15.83 -2.96 -21.29
N HIS A 407 -15.50 -2.13 -22.27
CA HIS A 407 -16.11 -0.82 -22.43
C HIS A 407 -16.95 -0.83 -23.71
N HIS A 408 -18.04 -1.56 -23.67
CA HIS A 408 -19.20 -1.27 -24.52
C HIS A 408 -20.43 -1.91 -23.85
N GLN A 409 -21.43 -1.06 -23.62
CA GLN A 409 -22.79 -1.32 -23.08
C GLN A 409 -22.95 -1.10 -21.55
N MET A 410 -22.97 0.17 -21.18
CA MET A 410 -24.00 0.71 -20.28
C MET A 410 -24.67 1.88 -21.00
N GLU A 411 -25.54 1.57 -21.94
CA GLU A 411 -26.54 2.50 -22.42
C GLU A 411 -27.52 2.79 -21.29
N ILE A 412 -27.59 4.06 -20.97
CA ILE A 412 -28.55 4.70 -20.10
C ILE A 412 -29.96 4.42 -20.68
N ARG A 413 -30.76 3.59 -20.02
CA ARG A 413 -32.20 3.60 -20.18
C ARG A 413 -32.76 4.76 -19.35
N HIS A 414 -32.97 5.89 -19.99
CA HIS A 414 -34.01 6.84 -19.58
C HIS A 414 -35.36 6.22 -19.91
N GLU A 415 -36.09 5.76 -18.93
CA GLU A 415 -37.53 5.59 -19.04
C GLU A 415 -38.21 6.86 -18.55
N THR A 416 -38.84 7.53 -19.51
CA THR A 416 -39.88 8.53 -19.37
C THR A 416 -41.16 7.85 -18.83
N VAL A 417 -41.66 8.27 -17.71
CA VAL A 417 -43.09 8.69 -17.49
C VAL A 417 -43.11 9.54 -16.20
#